data_e87f4df2e2f12a0c3cbfabae831faa13
#
_entry.id   e87f4df2e2f12a0c3cbfabae831faa13
#
_cell.length_a   1.000
_cell.length_b   1.000
_cell.length_c   1.000
_cell.angle_alpha   90.00
_cell.angle_beta   90.00
_cell.angle_gamma   90.00
#
_symmetry.space_group_name_H-M   'P 1'
#
loop_
_entity.id
_entity.type
_entity.pdbx_description
1 polymer ?
#
loop_
_entity_poly.entity_id
_entity_poly.type
_entity_poly.pdbx_seq_one_letter_code
_entity_poly.pdbx_strand_id
1 'polypeptide(L)'
;MNKLISLFLRLFFSPQVYARYIGVQIGENCLINTRNWSSEPYLIKIGSNVQVTSNVYFHTHGGANVVRKKYPDFDVFGKIIVEDWAYIGANSQIMPGVTIGNNVVVASGAVVTKDVPDNVVVGGNPARILKRIDEQPTSNPII
;
A
#
# COMPACT_ATOMS: atom_id res chain seq x y z
N MET A 1 8.66 -20.99 0.92
CA MET A 1 7.36 -21.07 0.23
C MET A 1 7.52 -21.80 -1.11
N ASN A 2 6.63 -22.74 -1.42
CA ASN A 2 6.70 -23.47 -2.68
C ASN A 2 6.25 -22.54 -3.84
N LYS A 3 7.16 -22.26 -4.77
CA LYS A 3 6.91 -21.35 -5.91
C LYS A 3 5.74 -21.82 -6.79
N LEU A 4 5.55 -23.15 -6.93
CA LEU A 4 4.48 -23.71 -7.75
C LEU A 4 3.11 -23.47 -7.11
N ILE A 5 2.98 -23.65 -5.80
CA ILE A 5 1.76 -23.37 -5.05
C ILE A 5 1.44 -21.87 -5.10
N SER A 6 2.44 -21.02 -4.91
CA SER A 6 2.27 -19.56 -5.01
C SER A 6 1.77 -19.14 -6.39
N LEU A 7 2.34 -19.71 -7.46
CA LEU A 7 1.89 -19.44 -8.82
C LEU A 7 0.44 -19.91 -9.05
N PHE A 8 0.10 -21.10 -8.58
CA PHE A 8 -1.26 -21.63 -8.67
C PHE A 8 -2.28 -20.72 -7.96
N LEU A 9 -1.98 -20.33 -6.72
CA LEU A 9 -2.85 -19.42 -5.96
C LEU A 9 -2.97 -18.05 -6.62
N ARG A 10 -1.89 -17.55 -7.20
CA ARG A 10 -1.90 -16.29 -7.94
C ARG A 10 -2.81 -16.33 -9.16
N LEU A 11 -2.90 -17.47 -9.85
CA LEU A 11 -3.68 -17.62 -11.09
C LEU A 11 -5.16 -17.92 -10.82
N PHE A 12 -5.46 -18.71 -9.78
CA PHE A 12 -6.80 -19.29 -9.60
C PHE A 12 -7.58 -18.74 -8.41
N PHE A 13 -6.94 -17.98 -7.52
CA PHE A 13 -7.61 -17.42 -6.34
C PHE A 13 -7.72 -15.90 -6.42
N SER A 14 -8.62 -15.33 -5.60
CA SER A 14 -8.78 -13.89 -5.51
C SER A 14 -7.49 -13.21 -5.05
N PRO A 15 -7.25 -11.95 -5.42
CA PRO A 15 -6.07 -11.21 -4.97
C PRO A 15 -5.91 -11.18 -3.45
N GLN A 16 -7.01 -11.10 -2.72
CA GLN A 16 -7.01 -11.07 -1.25
C GLN A 16 -6.57 -12.42 -0.64
N VAL A 17 -7.08 -13.54 -1.17
CA VAL A 17 -6.66 -14.87 -0.72
C VAL A 17 -5.18 -15.09 -0.99
N TYR A 18 -4.74 -14.72 -2.18
CA TYR A 18 -3.32 -14.77 -2.54
C TYR A 18 -2.45 -13.93 -1.58
N ALA A 19 -2.84 -12.68 -1.32
CA ALA A 19 -2.11 -11.79 -0.42
C ALA A 19 -1.94 -12.38 0.99
N ARG A 20 -3.02 -12.90 1.56
CA ARG A 20 -2.96 -13.55 2.88
C ARG A 20 -2.07 -14.78 2.88
N TYR A 21 -2.12 -15.58 1.84
CA TYR A 21 -1.28 -16.79 1.72
C TYR A 21 0.22 -16.46 1.69
N ILE A 22 0.62 -15.39 1.00
CA ILE A 22 2.02 -14.99 0.93
C ILE A 22 2.51 -14.22 2.16
N GLY A 23 1.63 -13.91 3.11
CA GLY A 23 1.99 -13.35 4.41
C GLY A 23 1.57 -11.90 4.67
N VAL A 24 0.80 -11.28 3.77
CA VAL A 24 0.21 -9.95 4.04
C VAL A 24 -0.85 -10.07 5.12
N GLN A 25 -0.76 -9.25 6.15
CA GLN A 25 -1.79 -9.16 7.18
C GLN A 25 -2.92 -8.27 6.66
N ILE A 26 -4.13 -8.78 6.58
CA ILE A 26 -5.31 -8.05 6.09
C ILE A 26 -6.45 -8.23 7.08
N GLY A 27 -7.02 -7.13 7.53
CA GLY A 27 -8.19 -7.09 8.39
C GLY A 27 -9.48 -7.56 7.71
N GLU A 28 -10.61 -7.16 8.24
CA GLU A 28 -11.93 -7.58 7.77
C GLU A 28 -12.54 -6.54 6.82
N ASN A 29 -13.51 -6.99 6.01
CA ASN A 29 -14.29 -6.15 5.09
C ASN A 29 -13.41 -5.35 4.11
N CYS A 30 -12.35 -5.98 3.59
CA CYS A 30 -11.46 -5.35 2.61
C CYS A 30 -11.78 -5.79 1.19
N LEU A 31 -11.55 -4.88 0.24
CA LEU A 31 -11.59 -5.15 -1.20
C LEU A 31 -10.18 -4.99 -1.75
N ILE A 32 -9.56 -6.10 -2.13
CA ILE A 32 -8.16 -6.11 -2.58
C ILE A 32 -8.09 -6.54 -4.05
N ASN A 33 -7.65 -5.64 -4.91
CA ASN A 33 -7.55 -5.88 -6.36
C ASN A 33 -6.13 -5.82 -6.90
N THR A 34 -5.12 -5.82 -6.04
CA THR A 34 -3.71 -5.90 -6.46
C THR A 34 -3.06 -7.21 -6.09
N ARG A 35 -1.99 -7.56 -6.82
CA ARG A 35 -1.11 -8.72 -6.53
C ARG A 35 0.36 -8.29 -6.37
N ASN A 36 0.62 -7.00 -6.22
CA ASN A 36 1.96 -6.41 -6.20
C ASN A 36 2.41 -6.09 -4.77
N TRP A 37 2.86 -7.13 -4.05
CA TRP A 37 3.12 -7.09 -2.61
C TRP A 37 4.61 -7.07 -2.23
N SER A 38 5.50 -6.82 -3.20
CA SER A 38 6.95 -6.89 -2.99
C SER A 38 7.46 -8.29 -2.61
N SER A 39 8.72 -8.40 -2.29
CA SER A 39 9.36 -9.67 -1.91
C SER A 39 9.19 -10.03 -0.44
N GLU A 40 8.87 -9.06 0.41
CA GLU A 40 8.66 -9.22 1.85
C GLU A 40 7.21 -8.89 2.24
N PRO A 41 6.21 -9.68 1.79
CA PRO A 41 4.80 -9.40 2.04
C PRO A 41 4.43 -9.41 3.53
N TYR A 42 5.18 -10.13 4.36
CA TYR A 42 5.01 -10.16 5.81
C TYR A 42 5.32 -8.81 6.51
N LEU A 43 5.94 -7.86 5.81
CA LEU A 43 6.15 -6.49 6.28
C LEU A 43 4.95 -5.57 6.01
N ILE A 44 3.89 -6.08 5.37
CA ILE A 44 2.72 -5.29 4.99
C ILE A 44 1.54 -5.65 5.88
N LYS A 45 0.95 -4.63 6.50
CA LYS A 45 -0.26 -4.74 7.30
C LYS A 45 -1.33 -3.81 6.73
N ILE A 46 -2.47 -4.38 6.40
CA ILE A 46 -3.67 -3.68 5.95
C ILE A 46 -4.72 -3.81 7.06
N GLY A 47 -5.30 -2.72 7.48
CA GLY A 47 -6.37 -2.68 8.47
C GLY A 47 -7.69 -3.25 7.95
N SER A 48 -8.78 -2.85 8.58
CA SER A 48 -10.13 -3.25 8.20
C SER A 48 -10.85 -2.15 7.41
N ASN A 49 -11.84 -2.55 6.60
CA ASN A 49 -12.60 -1.64 5.74
C ASN A 49 -11.71 -0.85 4.75
N VAL A 50 -10.69 -1.50 4.22
CA VAL A 50 -9.73 -0.92 3.29
C VAL A 50 -10.02 -1.39 1.88
N GLN A 51 -9.97 -0.48 0.93
CA GLN A 51 -10.02 -0.79 -0.49
C GLN A 51 -8.67 -0.49 -1.15
N VAL A 52 -8.06 -1.51 -1.73
CA VAL A 52 -6.86 -1.40 -2.56
C VAL A 52 -7.24 -1.72 -3.99
N THR A 53 -7.15 -0.76 -4.87
CA THR A 53 -7.57 -0.88 -6.25
C THR A 53 -6.49 -1.51 -7.15
N SER A 54 -6.71 -1.50 -8.47
CA SER A 54 -5.85 -2.20 -9.43
C SER A 54 -4.46 -1.58 -9.53
N ASN A 55 -3.46 -2.42 -9.74
CA ASN A 55 -2.08 -2.02 -10.00
C ASN A 55 -1.47 -1.11 -8.91
N VAL A 56 -1.91 -1.26 -7.67
CA VAL A 56 -1.22 -0.66 -6.54
C VAL A 56 0.01 -1.48 -6.23
N TYR A 57 1.15 -0.84 -6.06
CA TYR A 57 2.42 -1.46 -5.72
C TYR A 57 2.83 -1.10 -4.30
N PHE A 58 3.10 -2.12 -3.50
CA PHE A 58 3.71 -1.96 -2.18
C PHE A 58 5.18 -2.33 -2.28
N HIS A 59 6.05 -1.38 -1.94
CA HIS A 59 7.50 -1.57 -1.96
C HIS A 59 8.02 -1.68 -0.55
N THR A 60 8.47 -2.85 -0.15
CA THR A 60 9.04 -3.08 1.20
C THR A 60 10.55 -2.87 1.23
N HIS A 61 11.17 -2.75 0.05
CA HIS A 61 12.58 -2.40 -0.10
C HIS A 61 12.81 -1.56 -1.36
N GLY A 62 13.95 -0.90 -1.44
CA GLY A 62 14.40 -0.13 -2.61
C GLY A 62 15.78 -0.57 -3.09
N GLY A 63 16.33 0.04 -4.12
CA GLY A 63 17.55 -0.30 -4.86
C GLY A 63 18.86 -0.48 -4.08
N ALA A 64 18.81 -1.09 -2.93
CA ALA A 64 19.84 -1.18 -1.93
C ALA A 64 21.07 -1.96 -2.33
N ASN A 65 20.91 -3.03 -3.11
CA ASN A 65 22.05 -3.90 -3.42
C ASN A 65 23.19 -3.18 -4.13
N VAL A 66 22.86 -2.23 -4.98
CA VAL A 66 23.84 -1.40 -5.67
C VAL A 66 24.45 -0.36 -4.73
N VAL A 67 23.61 0.32 -3.97
CA VAL A 67 24.03 1.39 -3.05
C VAL A 67 24.83 0.84 -1.87
N ARG A 68 24.46 -0.33 -1.33
CA ARG A 68 25.16 -0.99 -0.23
C ARG A 68 26.59 -1.39 -0.57
N LYS A 69 26.93 -1.61 -1.83
CA LYS A 69 28.32 -1.85 -2.22
C LYS A 69 29.22 -0.67 -1.85
N LYS A 70 28.67 0.52 -1.86
CA LYS A 70 29.37 1.77 -1.51
C LYS A 70 29.08 2.23 -0.07
N TYR A 71 27.87 2.02 0.38
CA TYR A 71 27.37 2.43 1.70
C TYR A 71 26.74 1.23 2.42
N PRO A 72 27.54 0.39 3.10
CA PRO A 72 27.06 -0.88 3.69
C PRO A 72 25.91 -0.74 4.67
N ASP A 73 25.83 0.39 5.39
CA ASP A 73 24.80 0.66 6.40
C ASP A 73 23.51 1.24 5.81
N PHE A 74 23.40 1.35 4.50
CA PHE A 74 22.20 1.86 3.85
C PHE A 74 21.06 0.84 3.99
N ASP A 75 20.11 1.13 4.87
CA ASP A 75 18.91 0.32 5.07
C ASP A 75 17.75 0.85 4.22
N VAL A 76 17.13 -0.07 3.49
CA VAL A 76 16.03 0.23 2.56
C VAL A 76 14.82 -0.64 2.76
N PHE A 77 14.81 -1.50 3.80
CA PHE A 77 13.64 -2.26 4.18
C PHE A 77 12.76 -1.44 5.12
N GLY A 78 11.46 -1.49 4.92
CA GLY A 78 10.52 -0.79 5.79
C GLY A 78 9.15 -1.45 5.79
N LYS A 79 8.55 -1.55 6.98
CA LYS A 79 7.16 -1.98 7.14
C LYS A 79 6.23 -0.97 6.51
N ILE A 80 5.18 -1.47 5.86
CA ILE A 80 4.08 -0.64 5.37
C ILE A 80 2.84 -0.96 6.20
N ILE A 81 2.21 0.08 6.72
CA ILE A 81 0.97 -0.02 7.49
C ILE A 81 -0.08 0.83 6.78
N VAL A 82 -1.22 0.22 6.47
CA VAL A 82 -2.43 0.93 6.05
C VAL A 82 -3.45 0.73 7.15
N GLU A 83 -3.87 1.81 7.76
CA GLU A 83 -4.86 1.78 8.84
C GLU A 83 -6.27 1.60 8.28
N ASP A 84 -7.29 1.66 9.16
CA ASP A 84 -8.67 1.39 8.79
C ASP A 84 -9.28 2.49 7.90
N TRP A 85 -10.28 2.11 7.11
CA TRP A 85 -11.05 3.04 6.28
C TRP A 85 -10.23 3.78 5.23
N ALA A 86 -9.19 3.17 4.71
CA ALA A 86 -8.37 3.75 3.64
C ALA A 86 -8.81 3.27 2.25
N TYR A 87 -8.75 4.18 1.30
CA TYR A 87 -8.91 3.90 -0.12
C TYR A 87 -7.59 4.18 -0.85
N ILE A 88 -7.06 3.19 -1.54
CA ILE A 88 -5.81 3.31 -2.28
C ILE A 88 -6.12 3.26 -3.77
N GLY A 89 -5.98 4.41 -4.43
CA GLY A 89 -6.30 4.59 -5.84
C GLY A 89 -5.38 3.82 -6.78
N ALA A 90 -5.89 3.50 -7.97
CA ALA A 90 -5.20 2.69 -8.97
C ALA A 90 -3.83 3.27 -9.38
N ASN A 91 -2.89 2.39 -9.67
CA ASN A 91 -1.53 2.73 -10.08
C ASN A 91 -0.72 3.52 -9.04
N SER A 92 -1.16 3.58 -7.79
CA SER A 92 -0.40 4.19 -6.70
C SER A 92 0.77 3.30 -6.30
N GLN A 93 1.80 3.94 -5.76
CA GLN A 93 2.98 3.27 -5.23
C GLN A 93 3.19 3.69 -3.78
N ILE A 94 3.31 2.71 -2.91
CA ILE A 94 3.54 2.93 -1.48
C ILE A 94 4.97 2.52 -1.15
N MET A 95 5.77 3.47 -0.69
CA MET A 95 7.20 3.29 -0.46
C MET A 95 7.50 2.64 0.89
N PRO A 96 8.71 2.07 1.05
CA PRO A 96 9.11 1.41 2.29
C PRO A 96 8.98 2.32 3.52
N GLY A 97 8.47 1.77 4.61
CA GLY A 97 8.36 2.47 5.90
C GLY A 97 7.14 3.38 6.05
N VAL A 98 6.28 3.48 5.04
CA VAL A 98 5.11 4.38 5.05
C VAL A 98 3.98 3.81 5.92
N THR A 99 3.43 4.65 6.78
CA THR A 99 2.14 4.42 7.45
C THR A 99 1.09 5.34 6.82
N ILE A 100 0.01 4.76 6.32
CA ILE A 100 -1.18 5.48 5.86
C ILE A 100 -2.21 5.43 6.98
N GLY A 101 -2.62 6.61 7.46
CA GLY A 101 -3.54 6.76 8.58
C GLY A 101 -4.97 6.31 8.28
N ASN A 102 -5.84 6.50 9.26
CA ASN A 102 -7.25 6.15 9.16
C ASN A 102 -8.01 7.17 8.29
N ASN A 103 -9.05 6.68 7.58
CA ASN A 103 -9.91 7.53 6.78
C ASN A 103 -9.11 8.39 5.78
N VAL A 104 -8.28 7.73 4.98
CA VAL A 104 -7.39 8.36 3.98
C VAL A 104 -7.80 7.93 2.58
N VAL A 105 -7.75 8.87 1.65
CA VAL A 105 -7.85 8.58 0.22
C VAL A 105 -6.49 8.88 -0.42
N VAL A 106 -5.92 7.87 -1.04
CA VAL A 106 -4.76 8.02 -1.92
C VAL A 106 -5.26 8.09 -3.35
N ALA A 107 -5.05 9.22 -3.99
CA ALA A 107 -5.47 9.44 -5.38
C ALA A 107 -4.72 8.53 -6.34
N SER A 108 -5.35 8.16 -7.45
CA SER A 108 -4.75 7.32 -8.48
C SER A 108 -3.40 7.87 -8.97
N GLY A 109 -2.44 6.99 -9.16
CA GLY A 109 -1.11 7.36 -9.65
C GLY A 109 -0.20 8.05 -8.62
N ALA A 110 -0.61 8.15 -7.37
CA ALA A 110 0.21 8.76 -6.33
C ALA A 110 1.45 7.93 -6.00
N VAL A 111 2.54 8.59 -5.67
CA VAL A 111 3.73 7.96 -5.10
C VAL A 111 3.90 8.43 -3.66
N VAL A 112 3.49 7.58 -2.72
CA VAL A 112 3.47 7.89 -1.29
C VAL A 112 4.84 7.57 -0.68
N THR A 113 5.58 8.61 -0.32
CA THR A 113 6.97 8.51 0.16
C THR A 113 7.12 8.80 1.65
N LYS A 114 6.08 9.34 2.29
CA LYS A 114 6.05 9.73 3.71
C LYS A 114 4.75 9.26 4.35
N ASP A 115 4.75 9.18 5.67
CA ASP A 115 3.54 8.89 6.45
C ASP A 115 2.41 9.87 6.11
N VAL A 116 1.21 9.34 6.05
CA VAL A 116 -0.01 10.08 5.75
C VAL A 116 -0.86 10.17 7.02
N PRO A 117 -1.18 11.38 7.49
CA PRO A 117 -2.04 11.55 8.67
C PRO A 117 -3.46 11.10 8.39
N ASP A 118 -4.27 10.98 9.46
CA ASP A 118 -5.68 10.63 9.35
C ASP A 118 -6.49 11.73 8.62
N ASN A 119 -7.61 11.33 8.03
CA ASN A 119 -8.64 12.22 7.50
C ASN A 119 -8.17 13.15 6.37
N VAL A 120 -7.35 12.64 5.46
CA VAL A 120 -6.85 13.44 4.32
C VAL A 120 -6.99 12.71 3.00
N VAL A 121 -6.98 13.50 1.94
CA VAL A 121 -6.74 13.04 0.57
C VAL A 121 -5.32 13.45 0.19
N VAL A 122 -4.53 12.48 -0.28
CA VAL A 122 -3.18 12.71 -0.80
C VAL A 122 -3.10 12.33 -2.26
N GLY A 123 -2.22 12.98 -3.01
CA GLY A 123 -2.01 12.67 -4.42
C GLY A 123 -0.73 13.28 -4.96
N GLY A 124 -0.35 12.85 -6.15
CA GLY A 124 0.84 13.32 -6.86
C GLY A 124 2.10 12.49 -6.62
N ASN A 125 3.19 12.92 -7.24
CA ASN A 125 4.52 12.32 -7.11
C ASN A 125 5.58 13.40 -6.86
N PRO A 126 6.16 13.48 -5.65
CA PRO A 126 5.75 12.76 -4.45
C PRO A 126 4.35 13.20 -3.96
N ALA A 127 3.63 12.29 -3.32
CA ALA A 127 2.30 12.59 -2.83
C ALA A 127 2.30 13.72 -1.78
N ARG A 128 1.30 14.58 -1.87
CA ARG A 128 1.06 15.70 -0.95
C ARG A 128 -0.39 15.69 -0.50
N ILE A 129 -0.66 16.28 0.65
CA ILE A 129 -2.03 16.49 1.13
C ILE A 129 -2.73 17.47 0.17
N LEU A 130 -3.83 17.03 -0.42
CA LEU A 130 -4.66 17.82 -1.33
C LEU A 130 -5.78 18.51 -0.58
N LYS A 131 -6.39 17.83 0.40
CA LYS A 131 -7.46 18.36 1.24
C LYS A 131 -7.69 17.47 2.47
N ARG A 132 -8.45 17.98 3.43
CA ARG A 132 -8.96 17.25 4.58
C ARG A 132 -10.36 16.73 4.31
N ILE A 133 -10.65 15.47 4.70
CA ILE A 133 -11.96 14.87 4.49
C ILE A 133 -12.98 15.39 5.51
N ASP A 134 -12.54 15.59 6.75
CA ASP A 134 -13.38 16.05 7.87
C ASP A 134 -13.85 17.51 7.73
N GLU A 135 -13.24 18.28 6.85
CA GLU A 135 -13.57 19.70 6.59
C GLU A 135 -14.40 19.90 5.30
N GLN A 136 -14.76 18.80 4.60
CA GLN A 136 -15.43 18.91 3.31
C GLN A 136 -16.96 18.93 3.46
N PRO A 137 -17.66 19.84 2.77
CA PRO A 137 -19.09 19.72 2.57
C PRO A 137 -19.42 18.41 1.83
N THR A 138 -20.47 17.74 2.23
CA THR A 138 -20.90 16.45 1.67
C THR A 138 -21.25 16.48 0.18
N SER A 139 -21.35 17.67 -0.43
CA SER A 139 -21.71 17.87 -1.84
C SER A 139 -20.53 17.93 -2.81
N ASN A 140 -19.29 17.98 -2.32
CA ASN A 140 -18.12 18.08 -3.20
C ASN A 140 -17.47 16.72 -3.43
N PRO A 141 -17.04 16.42 -4.68
CA PRO A 141 -16.31 15.20 -4.94
C PRO A 141 -15.00 15.14 -4.14
N ILE A 142 -14.64 13.95 -3.68
CA ILE A 142 -13.47 13.74 -2.83
C ILE A 142 -12.16 13.94 -3.61
N ILE A 143 -12.20 13.72 -4.91
CA ILE A 143 -11.07 13.87 -5.82
C ILE A 143 -11.47 14.65 -7.06
#